data_f9042c46e00f3b5c234fe6c706ca904f
#
_entry.id   f9042c46e00f3b5c234fe6c706ca904f
#
_cell.length_a   1.000
_cell.length_b   1.000
_cell.length_c   1.000
_cell.angle_alpha   90.00
_cell.angle_beta   90.00
_cell.angle_gamma   90.00
#
_symmetry.space_group_name_H-M   'P 1'
#
loop_
_entity.id
_entity.type
_entity.pdbx_description
1 polymer ?
#
loop_
_entity_poly.entity_id
_entity_poly.type
_entity_poly.pdbx_seq_one_letter_code
_entity_poly.pdbx_strand_id
1 'polypeptide(L)'
;MKIPHTKAEIEKKVCKILRISRNQLLSMQISRRSLDARRKPDLSYVYTLEIEVKDESSLKKRWKQNRSIQFHPPVPPYSYQVSGTRNLFYRPVIAGTGPAGLFCGYALAKMGYRPILLERGASVEERRKDVETFWKTGRLDPESNVQFGEGGAGTFSDGKLNTLVHDPDGRGREVLRLFVQYGAPEEILYDSKPHIGTDKLIQIVRSMRNAIIEMGGEFHFQSRLTGIDLADQADGSPRLKAVLVESTADPQAEEKIPADLLVLAIGHSARDTFAMLAENQFSMEPKAFAVGVRVEHPQQMIDERQYGGTPESRASRGLPSAAYKLTANLPNGRGVYTFCMCPGGYVVNASSEPGYLAVNGMSYSGRDGENANSAVIVTVRPEDYPGSGPLSGVEFQRELEKAAYRAGKGKIPVQLFEDFCENRCSEGPGAFAPQIKGSYTWSNLRDIFPEEIAESLKEGILAFDRKIPGYARKDAVMSGVESRTSSPVRILRDKDCLEANVKGVYPCGEGAGYAGGITSAAMDGLKVARMISQTYRPFDKDCEVSCEV
;
A
#
# COMPACT_ATOMS: atom_id res chain seq x y z
N MET A 1 2.22 -22.24 21.13
CA MET A 1 3.20 -23.30 20.78
C MET A 1 4.60 -22.74 20.97
N LYS A 2 5.49 -23.46 21.69
CA LYS A 2 6.93 -23.08 21.76
C LYS A 2 7.58 -23.19 20.38
N ILE A 3 8.65 -22.49 20.13
CA ILE A 3 9.38 -22.46 18.87
C ILE A 3 10.72 -23.21 19.06
N PRO A 4 11.10 -24.12 18.17
CA PRO A 4 10.37 -24.62 17.01
C PRO A 4 9.27 -25.66 17.36
N HIS A 5 8.37 -25.94 16.43
CA HIS A 5 7.38 -27.02 16.51
C HIS A 5 6.88 -27.43 15.13
N THR A 6 6.24 -28.60 15.04
CA THR A 6 5.72 -29.19 13.80
C THR A 6 4.20 -29.08 13.72
N LYS A 7 3.65 -29.26 12.52
CA LYS A 7 2.20 -29.34 12.30
C LYS A 7 1.56 -30.48 13.10
N ALA A 8 2.24 -31.62 13.21
CA ALA A 8 1.76 -32.78 14.00
C ALA A 8 1.64 -32.46 15.49
N GLU A 9 2.52 -31.62 16.04
CA GLU A 9 2.42 -31.17 17.43
C GLU A 9 1.25 -30.21 17.64
N ILE A 10 0.90 -29.38 16.64
CA ILE A 10 -0.30 -28.55 16.69
C ILE A 10 -1.53 -29.46 16.70
N GLU A 11 -1.64 -30.43 15.79
CA GLU A 11 -2.75 -31.40 15.74
C GLU A 11 -2.90 -32.16 17.07
N LYS A 12 -1.80 -32.68 17.61
CA LYS A 12 -1.78 -33.36 18.92
C LYS A 12 -2.33 -32.47 20.03
N LYS A 13 -1.92 -31.17 20.02
CA LYS A 13 -2.40 -30.20 21.02
C LYS A 13 -3.89 -29.90 20.86
N VAL A 14 -4.38 -29.78 19.62
CA VAL A 14 -5.81 -29.60 19.30
C VAL A 14 -6.63 -30.77 19.80
N CYS A 15 -6.24 -32.00 19.47
CA CYS A 15 -6.92 -33.22 19.94
C CYS A 15 -6.97 -33.28 21.47
N LYS A 16 -5.87 -32.92 22.14
CA LYS A 16 -5.82 -32.87 23.62
C LYS A 16 -6.78 -31.83 24.20
N ILE A 17 -6.81 -30.60 23.62
CA ILE A 17 -7.70 -29.52 24.09
C ILE A 17 -9.16 -29.92 23.91
N LEU A 18 -9.52 -30.42 22.72
CA LEU A 18 -10.90 -30.80 22.39
C LEU A 18 -11.32 -32.11 23.04
N ARG A 19 -10.38 -32.91 23.61
CA ARG A 19 -10.61 -34.25 24.14
C ARG A 19 -11.20 -35.20 23.10
N ILE A 20 -10.59 -35.22 21.91
CA ILE A 20 -10.95 -36.07 20.78
C ILE A 20 -9.75 -36.91 20.35
N SER A 21 -10.02 -38.05 19.69
CA SER A 21 -9.01 -38.85 19.02
C SER A 21 -8.60 -38.20 17.67
N ARG A 22 -7.43 -38.56 17.15
CA ARG A 22 -6.97 -38.04 15.84
C ARG A 22 -7.96 -38.38 14.70
N ASN A 23 -8.61 -39.55 14.77
CA ASN A 23 -9.57 -39.98 13.75
C ASN A 23 -10.89 -39.20 13.75
N GLN A 24 -11.16 -38.42 14.79
CA GLN A 24 -12.32 -37.54 14.87
C GLN A 24 -12.03 -36.12 14.30
N LEU A 25 -10.76 -35.75 14.12
CA LEU A 25 -10.34 -34.52 13.46
C LEU A 25 -10.32 -34.75 11.95
N LEU A 26 -11.26 -34.17 11.20
CA LEU A 26 -11.40 -34.32 9.75
C LEU A 26 -10.47 -33.36 9.00
N SER A 27 -10.51 -32.07 9.35
CA SER A 27 -9.66 -31.07 8.77
C SER A 27 -9.15 -30.10 9.83
N MET A 28 -8.00 -29.44 9.54
CA MET A 28 -7.41 -28.37 10.34
C MET A 28 -6.73 -27.38 9.43
N GLN A 29 -7.18 -26.14 9.47
CA GLN A 29 -6.59 -25.01 8.77
C GLN A 29 -6.15 -23.94 9.76
N ILE A 30 -5.03 -23.29 9.47
CA ILE A 30 -4.57 -22.13 10.26
C ILE A 30 -5.29 -20.91 9.71
N SER A 31 -6.12 -20.25 10.52
CA SER A 31 -6.75 -18.99 10.13
C SER A 31 -5.96 -17.76 10.62
N ARG A 32 -5.14 -17.94 11.67
CA ARG A 32 -4.22 -16.90 12.14
C ARG A 32 -3.02 -17.50 12.87
N ARG A 33 -1.83 -16.94 12.58
CA ARG A 33 -0.58 -17.20 13.31
C ARG A 33 0.00 -15.87 13.78
N SER A 34 0.32 -15.74 15.06
CA SER A 34 0.98 -14.55 15.60
C SER A 34 2.11 -14.93 16.55
N LEU A 35 3.21 -14.19 16.48
CA LEU A 35 4.34 -14.36 17.39
C LEU A 35 4.05 -13.65 18.71
N ASP A 36 4.11 -14.37 19.81
CA ASP A 36 4.07 -13.82 21.16
C ASP A 36 5.50 -13.66 21.71
N ALA A 37 5.95 -12.41 21.75
CA ALA A 37 7.27 -12.00 22.24
C ALA A 37 7.21 -11.24 23.57
N ARG A 38 6.16 -11.42 24.36
CA ARG A 38 6.01 -10.74 25.66
C ARG A 38 6.96 -11.26 26.72
N ARG A 39 7.38 -12.53 26.61
CA ARG A 39 8.32 -13.19 27.53
C ARG A 39 9.63 -13.52 26.82
N LYS A 40 10.48 -12.52 26.67
CA LYS A 40 11.81 -12.68 26.04
C LYS A 40 12.78 -13.38 26.99
N PRO A 41 13.60 -14.31 26.52
CA PRO A 41 13.71 -14.84 25.14
C PRO A 41 12.75 -16.01 24.83
N ASP A 42 11.82 -16.36 25.72
CA ASP A 42 10.90 -17.49 25.57
C ASP A 42 9.73 -17.12 24.67
N LEU A 43 9.95 -17.19 23.36
CA LEU A 43 8.96 -16.86 22.36
C LEU A 43 8.01 -18.03 22.04
N SER A 44 6.79 -17.74 21.63
CA SER A 44 5.85 -18.74 21.19
C SER A 44 4.95 -18.25 20.06
N TYR A 45 4.44 -19.18 19.24
CA TYR A 45 3.36 -18.87 18.31
C TYR A 45 1.99 -19.11 18.95
N VAL A 46 1.09 -18.15 18.73
CA VAL A 46 -0.34 -18.26 19.02
C VAL A 46 -1.08 -18.50 17.71
N TYR A 47 -1.93 -19.54 17.71
CA TYR A 47 -2.72 -19.94 16.54
C TYR A 47 -4.21 -19.75 16.79
N THR A 48 -4.92 -19.26 15.78
CA THR A 48 -6.35 -19.49 15.62
C THR A 48 -6.50 -20.52 14.50
N LEU A 49 -7.31 -21.54 14.77
CA LEU A 49 -7.48 -22.69 13.86
C LEU A 49 -8.94 -22.85 13.52
N GLU A 50 -9.23 -23.10 12.27
CA GLU A 50 -10.51 -23.60 11.80
C GLU A 50 -10.40 -25.11 11.66
N ILE A 51 -11.34 -25.83 12.28
CA ILE A 51 -11.29 -27.30 12.35
C ILE A 51 -12.66 -27.89 12.08
N GLU A 52 -12.67 -29.03 11.40
CA GLU A 52 -13.85 -29.86 11.22
C GLU A 52 -13.68 -31.18 12.00
N VAL A 53 -14.74 -31.61 12.61
CA VAL A 53 -14.76 -32.84 13.42
C VAL A 53 -15.96 -33.71 13.09
N LYS A 54 -15.86 -35.05 13.32
CA LYS A 54 -16.92 -36.00 12.99
C LYS A 54 -18.23 -35.77 13.76
N ASP A 55 -18.15 -35.31 15.02
CA ASP A 55 -19.32 -35.07 15.87
C ASP A 55 -19.24 -33.68 16.50
N GLU A 56 -19.59 -32.68 15.72
CA GLU A 56 -19.60 -31.29 16.14
C GLU A 56 -20.69 -31.01 17.20
N SER A 57 -21.81 -31.72 17.13
CA SER A 57 -22.97 -31.52 18.02
C SER A 57 -22.62 -31.87 19.47
N SER A 58 -21.87 -32.95 19.69
CA SER A 58 -21.37 -33.36 21.01
C SER A 58 -20.35 -32.36 21.56
N LEU A 59 -19.44 -31.89 20.70
CA LEU A 59 -18.46 -30.84 21.08
C LEU A 59 -19.13 -29.51 21.42
N LYS A 60 -20.15 -29.10 20.70
CA LYS A 60 -20.91 -27.87 20.96
C LYS A 60 -21.55 -27.88 22.33
N LYS A 61 -22.13 -29.03 22.76
CA LYS A 61 -22.67 -29.19 24.10
C LYS A 61 -21.57 -29.08 25.17
N ARG A 62 -20.44 -29.77 24.97
CA ARG A 62 -19.31 -29.84 25.91
C ARG A 62 -18.61 -28.48 26.09
N TRP A 63 -18.44 -27.71 25.01
CA TRP A 63 -17.62 -26.50 24.99
C TRP A 63 -18.43 -25.20 24.89
N LYS A 64 -19.75 -25.25 25.13
CA LYS A 64 -20.68 -24.11 25.02
C LYS A 64 -20.20 -22.83 25.79
N GLN A 65 -19.53 -23.01 26.93
CA GLN A 65 -19.08 -21.92 27.79
C GLN A 65 -17.62 -21.54 27.57
N ASN A 66 -16.90 -22.23 26.68
CA ASN A 66 -15.48 -21.94 26.45
C ASN A 66 -15.33 -20.81 25.44
N ARG A 67 -14.85 -19.65 25.89
CA ARG A 67 -14.65 -18.46 25.05
C ARG A 67 -13.59 -18.63 23.96
N SER A 68 -12.70 -19.61 24.08
CA SER A 68 -11.65 -19.90 23.10
C SER A 68 -12.10 -20.87 22.00
N ILE A 69 -13.32 -21.41 22.07
CA ILE A 69 -13.88 -22.32 21.09
C ILE A 69 -15.22 -21.74 20.63
N GLN A 70 -15.29 -21.44 19.34
CA GLN A 70 -16.49 -20.88 18.70
C GLN A 70 -16.98 -21.85 17.63
N PHE A 71 -18.28 -21.91 17.45
CA PHE A 71 -18.95 -22.71 16.42
C PHE A 71 -19.63 -21.75 15.46
N HIS A 72 -19.22 -21.77 14.22
CA HIS A 72 -19.78 -20.93 13.18
C HIS A 72 -19.91 -21.73 11.87
N PRO A 73 -20.85 -21.39 11.00
CA PRO A 73 -20.92 -22.00 9.67
C PRO A 73 -19.65 -21.63 8.87
N PRO A 74 -19.32 -22.44 7.85
CA PRO A 74 -18.26 -22.08 6.91
C PRO A 74 -18.51 -20.68 6.34
N VAL A 75 -17.45 -19.88 6.25
CA VAL A 75 -17.53 -18.56 5.59
C VAL A 75 -17.61 -18.79 4.08
N PRO A 76 -18.66 -18.31 3.40
CA PRO A 76 -18.79 -18.49 1.96
C PRO A 76 -17.64 -17.78 1.23
N PRO A 77 -17.18 -18.29 0.07
CA PRO A 77 -16.20 -17.62 -0.75
C PRO A 77 -16.74 -16.26 -1.24
N TYR A 78 -15.83 -15.33 -1.50
CA TYR A 78 -16.20 -14.05 -2.11
C TYR A 78 -16.87 -14.28 -3.46
N SER A 79 -17.98 -13.58 -3.72
CA SER A 79 -18.81 -13.78 -4.90
C SER A 79 -18.68 -12.64 -5.90
N TYR A 80 -18.48 -12.99 -7.16
CA TYR A 80 -18.47 -12.10 -8.31
C TYR A 80 -19.82 -12.22 -9.04
N GLN A 81 -20.80 -11.43 -8.61
CA GLN A 81 -22.16 -11.48 -9.11
C GLN A 81 -22.50 -10.22 -9.89
N VAL A 82 -23.22 -10.41 -10.99
CA VAL A 82 -23.83 -9.34 -11.79
C VAL A 82 -25.32 -9.34 -11.50
N SER A 83 -25.84 -8.20 -11.06
CA SER A 83 -27.29 -7.98 -10.84
C SER A 83 -27.79 -6.70 -11.49
N GLY A 84 -26.89 -5.89 -12.06
CA GLY A 84 -27.22 -4.66 -12.74
C GLY A 84 -28.06 -4.89 -14.00
N THR A 85 -28.88 -3.90 -14.35
CA THR A 85 -29.82 -3.96 -15.46
C THR A 85 -29.58 -2.89 -16.54
N ARG A 86 -28.78 -1.85 -16.24
CA ARG A 86 -28.44 -0.79 -17.18
C ARG A 86 -27.43 -1.28 -18.20
N ASN A 87 -27.61 -0.96 -19.46
CA ASN A 87 -26.65 -1.30 -20.51
C ASN A 87 -25.46 -0.34 -20.48
N LEU A 88 -24.26 -0.85 -20.84
CA LEU A 88 -23.09 -0.07 -21.21
C LEU A 88 -22.96 -0.06 -22.72
N PHE A 89 -22.68 1.12 -23.29
CA PHE A 89 -22.39 1.28 -24.71
C PHE A 89 -20.89 1.16 -24.98
N TYR A 90 -20.06 1.45 -23.96
CA TYR A 90 -18.61 1.39 -24.04
C TYR A 90 -18.02 0.58 -22.89
N ARG A 91 -16.83 0.06 -23.10
CA ARG A 91 -16.07 -0.69 -22.11
C ARG A 91 -15.71 0.22 -20.92
N PRO A 92 -15.75 -0.27 -19.66
CA PRO A 92 -15.27 0.49 -18.51
C PRO A 92 -13.79 0.84 -18.67
N VAL A 93 -13.44 2.10 -18.41
CA VAL A 93 -12.05 2.57 -18.38
C VAL A 93 -11.58 2.69 -16.93
N ILE A 94 -10.37 2.23 -16.65
CA ILE A 94 -9.72 2.31 -15.34
C ILE A 94 -8.42 3.08 -15.51
N ALA A 95 -8.31 4.23 -14.90
CA ALA A 95 -7.07 5.03 -14.88
C ALA A 95 -6.19 4.64 -13.70
N GLY A 96 -5.05 4.04 -13.99
CA GLY A 96 -4.06 3.54 -13.04
C GLY A 96 -4.16 2.03 -12.79
N THR A 97 -2.99 1.37 -12.77
CA THR A 97 -2.84 -0.08 -12.57
C THR A 97 -2.14 -0.42 -11.24
N GLY A 98 -2.26 0.47 -10.25
CA GLY A 98 -1.93 0.15 -8.86
C GLY A 98 -2.91 -0.88 -8.27
N PRO A 99 -2.79 -1.23 -6.97
CA PRO A 99 -3.64 -2.26 -6.36
C PRO A 99 -5.14 -2.03 -6.55
N ALA A 100 -5.62 -0.78 -6.47
CA ALA A 100 -7.02 -0.46 -6.67
C ALA A 100 -7.47 -0.78 -8.11
N GLY A 101 -6.72 -0.31 -9.10
CA GLY A 101 -7.05 -0.53 -10.53
C GLY A 101 -6.92 -1.99 -10.94
N LEU A 102 -5.86 -2.69 -10.53
CA LEU A 102 -5.66 -4.11 -10.85
C LEU A 102 -6.79 -4.98 -10.28
N PHE A 103 -7.17 -4.79 -9.02
CA PHE A 103 -8.24 -5.60 -8.40
C PHE A 103 -9.64 -5.21 -8.91
N CYS A 104 -9.87 -3.95 -9.25
CA CYS A 104 -11.08 -3.51 -9.93
C CYS A 104 -11.16 -4.13 -11.33
N GLY A 105 -10.09 -4.02 -12.12
CA GLY A 105 -9.97 -4.59 -13.45
C GLY A 105 -10.15 -6.11 -13.46
N TYR A 106 -9.51 -6.80 -12.51
CA TYR A 106 -9.68 -8.25 -12.34
C TYR A 106 -11.14 -8.62 -12.08
N ALA A 107 -11.79 -7.94 -11.13
CA ALA A 107 -13.17 -8.23 -10.80
C ALA A 107 -14.13 -7.96 -11.96
N LEU A 108 -13.96 -6.83 -12.66
CA LEU A 108 -14.76 -6.49 -13.83
C LEU A 108 -14.51 -7.48 -14.99
N ALA A 109 -13.26 -7.83 -15.27
CA ALA A 109 -12.94 -8.82 -16.30
C ALA A 109 -13.56 -10.18 -15.99
N LYS A 110 -13.46 -10.64 -14.73
CA LYS A 110 -14.07 -11.89 -14.28
C LYS A 110 -15.60 -11.91 -14.39
N MET A 111 -16.24 -10.75 -14.31
CA MET A 111 -17.67 -10.59 -14.50
C MET A 111 -18.06 -10.27 -15.97
N GLY A 112 -17.11 -10.29 -16.91
CA GLY A 112 -17.36 -10.16 -18.35
C GLY A 112 -17.37 -8.73 -18.90
N TYR A 113 -16.97 -7.71 -18.11
CA TYR A 113 -17.03 -6.30 -18.57
C TYR A 113 -15.90 -5.90 -19.53
N ARG A 114 -14.84 -6.69 -19.70
CA ARG A 114 -13.72 -6.44 -20.62
C ARG A 114 -13.11 -5.03 -20.42
N PRO A 115 -12.65 -4.65 -19.22
CA PRO A 115 -12.19 -3.30 -18.92
C PRO A 115 -10.95 -2.91 -19.72
N ILE A 116 -10.78 -1.60 -19.98
CA ILE A 116 -9.55 -0.98 -20.51
C ILE A 116 -8.80 -0.36 -19.32
N LEU A 117 -7.58 -0.78 -19.08
CA LEU A 117 -6.74 -0.26 -18.00
C LEU A 117 -5.65 0.64 -18.60
N LEU A 118 -5.66 1.90 -18.21
CA LEU A 118 -4.67 2.90 -18.60
C LEU A 118 -3.58 3.00 -17.52
N GLU A 119 -2.33 2.95 -17.92
CA GLU A 119 -1.19 3.17 -17.03
C GLU A 119 -0.23 4.17 -17.67
N ARG A 120 0.07 5.26 -16.93
CA ARG A 120 0.95 6.31 -17.42
C ARG A 120 2.40 5.84 -17.58
N GLY A 121 2.85 4.92 -16.74
CA GLY A 121 4.19 4.35 -16.79
C GLY A 121 4.26 3.04 -17.59
N ALA A 122 5.40 2.40 -17.49
CA ALA A 122 5.70 1.16 -18.19
C ALA A 122 5.11 -0.09 -17.50
N SER A 123 5.13 -1.22 -18.23
CA SER A 123 4.88 -2.54 -17.66
C SER A 123 5.84 -2.83 -16.50
N VAL A 124 5.47 -3.70 -15.58
CA VAL A 124 6.28 -3.95 -14.38
C VAL A 124 7.70 -4.45 -14.69
N GLU A 125 7.89 -5.11 -15.83
CA GLU A 125 9.19 -5.60 -16.31
C GLU A 125 10.10 -4.45 -16.78
N GLU A 126 9.58 -3.52 -17.56
CA GLU A 126 10.33 -2.34 -18.04
C GLU A 126 10.50 -1.32 -16.91
N ARG A 127 9.45 -1.05 -16.15
CA ARG A 127 9.49 -0.19 -14.96
C ARG A 127 10.60 -0.58 -13.99
N ARG A 128 10.82 -1.89 -13.80
CA ARG A 128 11.93 -2.37 -12.97
C ARG A 128 13.28 -1.84 -13.49
N LYS A 129 13.49 -1.86 -14.79
CA LYS A 129 14.73 -1.35 -15.42
C LYS A 129 14.84 0.18 -15.23
N ASP A 130 13.74 0.91 -15.38
CA ASP A 130 13.68 2.36 -15.19
C ASP A 130 14.08 2.73 -13.76
N VAL A 131 13.47 2.06 -12.77
CA VAL A 131 13.77 2.26 -11.35
C VAL A 131 15.22 1.92 -11.01
N GLU A 132 15.74 0.79 -11.49
CA GLU A 132 17.15 0.39 -11.28
C GLU A 132 18.11 1.40 -11.94
N THR A 133 17.78 1.91 -13.12
CA THR A 133 18.55 2.94 -13.83
C THR A 133 18.54 4.25 -13.03
N PHE A 134 17.37 4.66 -12.56
CA PHE A 134 17.27 5.86 -11.72
C PHE A 134 18.13 5.75 -10.46
N TRP A 135 18.06 4.65 -9.73
CA TRP A 135 18.86 4.48 -8.52
C TRP A 135 20.37 4.42 -8.78
N LYS A 136 20.79 3.90 -9.94
CA LYS A 136 22.22 3.83 -10.32
C LYS A 136 22.77 5.14 -10.85
N THR A 137 21.99 5.86 -11.63
CA THR A 137 22.49 7.01 -12.43
C THR A 137 21.96 8.36 -11.98
N GLY A 138 20.86 8.39 -11.19
CA GLY A 138 20.12 9.60 -10.84
C GLY A 138 19.21 10.12 -11.96
N ARG A 139 19.12 9.45 -13.12
CA ARG A 139 18.26 9.86 -14.23
C ARG A 139 16.83 9.39 -13.96
N LEU A 140 15.98 10.34 -13.56
CA LEU A 140 14.56 10.12 -13.30
C LEU A 140 13.78 10.09 -14.62
N ASP A 141 12.93 9.05 -14.78
CA ASP A 141 11.81 9.10 -15.71
C ASP A 141 10.57 9.56 -14.91
N PRO A 142 9.97 10.71 -15.24
CA PRO A 142 8.82 11.24 -14.49
C PRO A 142 7.55 10.39 -14.69
N GLU A 143 7.47 9.58 -15.72
CA GLU A 143 6.29 8.76 -16.02
C GLU A 143 6.46 7.29 -15.57
N SER A 144 7.71 6.78 -15.45
CA SER A 144 8.00 5.39 -15.05
C SER A 144 9.05 5.36 -13.92
N ASN A 145 8.60 5.20 -12.67
CA ASN A 145 9.46 5.32 -11.49
C ASN A 145 8.87 4.55 -10.28
N VAL A 146 9.32 4.84 -9.05
CA VAL A 146 8.82 4.19 -7.81
C VAL A 146 7.34 4.50 -7.55
N GLN A 147 6.80 5.60 -8.04
CA GLN A 147 5.41 6.01 -7.84
C GLN A 147 4.50 5.56 -8.98
N PHE A 148 4.96 5.66 -10.22
CA PHE A 148 4.21 5.42 -11.44
C PHE A 148 4.70 4.17 -12.17
N GLY A 149 3.78 3.53 -12.87
CA GLY A 149 3.94 2.29 -13.59
C GLY A 149 3.15 1.13 -12.99
N GLU A 150 3.06 0.04 -13.71
CA GLU A 150 2.24 -1.11 -13.37
C GLU A 150 2.50 -1.64 -11.95
N GLY A 151 1.43 -1.90 -11.21
CA GLY A 151 1.43 -2.30 -9.81
C GLY A 151 1.50 -1.14 -8.81
N GLY A 152 1.68 0.12 -9.29
CA GLY A 152 1.72 1.34 -8.46
C GLY A 152 2.88 1.37 -7.46
N ALA A 153 2.87 2.34 -6.55
CA ALA A 153 3.92 2.53 -5.54
C ALA A 153 4.14 1.32 -4.62
N GLY A 154 3.11 0.48 -4.45
CA GLY A 154 3.17 -0.73 -3.62
C GLY A 154 4.18 -1.77 -4.11
N THR A 155 4.49 -1.82 -5.41
CA THR A 155 5.41 -2.79 -6.01
C THR A 155 6.85 -2.63 -5.50
N PHE A 156 7.29 -1.40 -5.26
CA PHE A 156 8.63 -1.09 -4.75
C PHE A 156 8.59 -0.70 -3.27
N SER A 157 7.90 -1.51 -2.44
CA SER A 157 7.75 -1.32 -1.00
C SER A 157 8.11 -2.60 -0.23
N ASP A 158 7.90 -2.63 1.09
CA ASP A 158 7.98 -3.87 1.88
C ASP A 158 6.85 -4.86 1.53
N GLY A 159 5.82 -4.42 0.82
CA GLY A 159 4.69 -5.28 0.46
C GLY A 159 3.87 -5.74 1.66
N LYS A 160 3.69 -4.91 2.68
CA LYS A 160 2.82 -5.20 3.82
C LYS A 160 1.37 -5.29 3.39
N LEU A 161 0.70 -6.33 3.86
CA LEU A 161 -0.69 -6.61 3.54
C LEU A 161 -1.65 -6.39 4.73
N ASN A 162 -1.16 -5.84 5.83
CA ASN A 162 -2.01 -5.54 6.97
C ASN A 162 -2.96 -4.38 6.66
N THR A 163 -4.22 -4.54 7.03
CA THR A 163 -5.23 -3.48 7.00
C THR A 163 -6.04 -3.50 8.29
N LEU A 164 -6.52 -2.32 8.71
CA LEU A 164 -7.46 -2.16 9.83
C LEU A 164 -8.89 -1.89 9.32
N VAL A 165 -9.11 -1.95 8.00
CA VAL A 165 -10.44 -1.75 7.41
C VAL A 165 -11.35 -2.89 7.86
N HIS A 166 -12.50 -2.54 8.44
CA HIS A 166 -13.56 -3.51 8.74
C HIS A 166 -14.14 -4.07 7.45
N ASP A 167 -14.19 -5.39 7.34
CA ASP A 167 -14.54 -6.08 6.09
C ASP A 167 -15.58 -7.19 6.31
N PRO A 168 -16.85 -6.84 6.43
CA PRO A 168 -17.92 -7.83 6.57
C PRO A 168 -18.15 -8.65 5.30
N ASP A 169 -17.70 -8.17 4.15
CA ASP A 169 -17.91 -8.81 2.84
C ASP A 169 -16.79 -9.80 2.45
N GLY A 170 -15.72 -9.89 3.23
CA GLY A 170 -14.60 -10.82 2.97
C GLY A 170 -13.67 -10.39 1.82
N ARG A 171 -13.67 -9.12 1.42
CA ARG A 171 -12.81 -8.57 0.34
C ARG A 171 -11.33 -8.68 0.68
N GLY A 172 -10.95 -8.42 1.93
CA GLY A 172 -9.56 -8.55 2.38
C GLY A 172 -9.05 -9.97 2.26
N ARG A 173 -9.88 -10.96 2.62
CA ARG A 173 -9.54 -12.39 2.44
C ARG A 173 -9.42 -12.74 0.96
N GLU A 174 -10.30 -12.23 0.12
CA GLU A 174 -10.23 -12.44 -1.34
C GLU A 174 -8.97 -11.82 -1.94
N VAL A 175 -8.57 -10.61 -1.53
CA VAL A 175 -7.31 -9.99 -1.95
C VAL A 175 -6.12 -10.90 -1.63
N LEU A 176 -6.02 -11.42 -0.40
CA LEU A 176 -4.94 -12.32 -0.02
C LEU A 176 -4.99 -13.65 -0.81
N ARG A 177 -6.20 -14.20 -1.04
CA ARG A 177 -6.40 -15.42 -1.83
C ARG A 177 -5.93 -15.22 -3.28
N LEU A 178 -6.25 -14.09 -3.90
CA LEU A 178 -5.79 -13.76 -5.24
C LEU A 178 -4.27 -13.60 -5.30
N PHE A 179 -3.66 -12.95 -4.32
CA PHE A 179 -2.20 -12.89 -4.27
C PHE A 179 -1.57 -14.28 -4.21
N VAL A 180 -2.11 -15.20 -3.40
CA VAL A 180 -1.65 -16.60 -3.35
C VAL A 180 -1.87 -17.31 -4.67
N GLN A 181 -3.03 -17.15 -5.29
CA GLN A 181 -3.35 -17.72 -6.60
C GLN A 181 -2.33 -17.31 -7.67
N TYR A 182 -1.80 -16.10 -7.58
CA TYR A 182 -0.84 -15.54 -8.54
C TYR A 182 0.62 -15.58 -8.09
N GLY A 183 0.95 -16.36 -7.05
CA GLY A 183 2.32 -16.70 -6.69
C GLY A 183 2.83 -16.18 -5.36
N ALA A 184 2.00 -15.56 -4.53
CA ALA A 184 2.38 -15.25 -3.16
C ALA A 184 2.43 -16.52 -2.30
N PRO A 185 3.25 -16.54 -1.24
CA PRO A 185 3.31 -17.67 -0.32
C PRO A 185 2.00 -17.81 0.47
N GLU A 186 1.58 -19.05 0.73
CA GLU A 186 0.32 -19.33 1.45
C GLU A 186 0.28 -18.74 2.86
N GLU A 187 1.43 -18.51 3.47
CA GLU A 187 1.55 -17.95 4.81
C GLU A 187 0.87 -16.59 4.96
N ILE A 188 0.75 -15.81 3.88
CA ILE A 188 0.06 -14.52 3.93
C ILE A 188 -1.41 -14.63 4.29
N LEU A 189 -2.04 -15.79 4.07
CA LEU A 189 -3.44 -16.04 4.41
C LEU A 189 -3.68 -16.06 5.92
N TYR A 190 -2.66 -16.39 6.71
CA TYR A 190 -2.81 -16.59 8.14
C TYR A 190 -1.81 -15.85 9.02
N ASP A 191 -0.71 -15.35 8.48
CA ASP A 191 0.23 -14.57 9.29
C ASP A 191 -0.37 -13.24 9.75
N SER A 192 -0.17 -12.91 11.01
CA SER A 192 -0.67 -11.66 11.59
C SER A 192 0.05 -10.40 11.04
N LYS A 193 1.19 -10.57 10.40
CA LYS A 193 1.96 -9.53 9.74
C LYS A 193 2.38 -10.00 8.33
N PRO A 194 1.42 -10.24 7.43
CA PRO A 194 1.73 -10.76 6.10
C PRO A 194 2.46 -9.72 5.26
N HIS A 195 3.45 -10.20 4.47
CA HIS A 195 4.18 -9.38 3.51
C HIS A 195 4.59 -10.23 2.31
N ILE A 196 4.89 -9.57 1.19
CA ILE A 196 5.28 -10.27 -0.03
C ILE A 196 6.72 -9.93 -0.44
N GLY A 197 7.12 -8.67 -0.37
CA GLY A 197 8.40 -8.16 -0.87
C GLY A 197 8.37 -7.81 -2.36
N THR A 198 9.22 -6.86 -2.75
CA THR A 198 9.25 -6.30 -4.11
C THR A 198 9.51 -7.35 -5.18
N ASP A 199 10.42 -8.29 -4.94
CA ASP A 199 10.82 -9.36 -5.86
C ASP A 199 9.65 -10.27 -6.28
N LYS A 200 8.77 -10.60 -5.35
CA LYS A 200 7.57 -11.42 -5.61
C LYS A 200 6.40 -10.61 -6.15
N LEU A 201 6.24 -9.36 -5.69
CA LEU A 201 5.16 -8.49 -6.17
C LEU A 201 5.25 -8.26 -7.69
N ILE A 202 6.44 -8.09 -8.25
CA ILE A 202 6.66 -7.96 -9.69
C ILE A 202 6.06 -9.16 -10.46
N GLN A 203 6.31 -10.38 -9.99
CA GLN A 203 5.80 -11.59 -10.63
C GLN A 203 4.28 -11.72 -10.50
N ILE A 204 3.74 -11.39 -9.33
CA ILE A 204 2.30 -11.46 -9.05
C ILE A 204 1.53 -10.45 -9.91
N VAL A 205 1.99 -9.21 -9.99
CA VAL A 205 1.39 -8.16 -10.80
C VAL A 205 1.33 -8.58 -12.27
N ARG A 206 2.44 -9.10 -12.83
CA ARG A 206 2.48 -9.66 -14.18
C ARG A 206 1.46 -10.78 -14.38
N SER A 207 1.38 -11.73 -13.43
CA SER A 207 0.44 -12.86 -13.52
C SER A 207 -1.02 -12.39 -13.46
N MET A 208 -1.32 -11.38 -12.65
CA MET A 208 -2.66 -10.77 -12.59
C MET A 208 -3.02 -10.06 -13.90
N ARG A 209 -2.09 -9.29 -14.49
CA ARG A 209 -2.26 -8.68 -15.81
C ARG A 209 -2.65 -9.73 -16.86
N ASN A 210 -1.86 -10.79 -16.96
CA ASN A 210 -2.11 -11.85 -17.93
C ASN A 210 -3.52 -12.46 -17.74
N ALA A 211 -3.92 -12.72 -16.50
CA ALA A 211 -5.26 -13.23 -16.22
C ALA A 211 -6.38 -12.24 -16.61
N ILE A 212 -6.18 -10.93 -16.43
CA ILE A 212 -7.14 -9.91 -16.88
C ILE A 212 -7.25 -9.91 -18.41
N ILE A 213 -6.12 -10.02 -19.12
CA ILE A 213 -6.08 -10.09 -20.58
C ILE A 213 -6.80 -11.35 -21.08
N GLU A 214 -6.53 -12.52 -20.50
CA GLU A 214 -7.20 -13.78 -20.82
C GLU A 214 -8.72 -13.70 -20.64
N MET A 215 -9.20 -12.90 -19.69
CA MET A 215 -10.63 -12.63 -19.48
C MET A 215 -11.18 -11.50 -20.37
N GLY A 216 -10.40 -11.00 -21.35
CA GLY A 216 -10.82 -9.99 -22.33
C GLY A 216 -10.60 -8.54 -21.89
N GLY A 217 -9.88 -8.28 -20.81
CA GLY A 217 -9.40 -6.94 -20.46
C GLY A 217 -8.23 -6.51 -21.34
N GLU A 218 -7.90 -5.23 -21.30
CA GLU A 218 -6.88 -4.62 -22.14
C GLU A 218 -6.02 -3.65 -21.32
N PHE A 219 -4.72 -3.60 -21.59
CA PHE A 219 -3.77 -2.70 -20.91
C PHE A 219 -3.13 -1.76 -21.90
N HIS A 220 -3.25 -0.46 -21.65
CA HIS A 220 -2.53 0.59 -22.36
C HIS A 220 -1.48 1.17 -21.43
N PHE A 221 -0.22 0.77 -21.63
CA PHE A 221 0.93 1.35 -20.95
C PHE A 221 1.38 2.64 -21.63
N GLN A 222 2.16 3.44 -20.91
CA GLN A 222 2.61 4.75 -21.38
C GLN A 222 1.43 5.63 -21.87
N SER A 223 0.30 5.51 -21.18
CA SER A 223 -0.97 6.15 -21.52
C SER A 223 -1.50 6.91 -20.32
N ARG A 224 -1.34 8.23 -20.34
CA ARG A 224 -1.71 9.14 -19.26
C ARG A 224 -3.08 9.74 -19.49
N LEU A 225 -3.96 9.65 -18.48
CA LEU A 225 -5.23 10.36 -18.48
C LEU A 225 -4.95 11.88 -18.32
N THR A 226 -5.27 12.66 -19.35
CA THR A 226 -5.04 14.11 -19.42
C THR A 226 -6.31 14.92 -19.35
N GLY A 227 -7.47 14.34 -19.67
CA GLY A 227 -8.75 15.04 -19.65
C GLY A 227 -9.96 14.12 -19.57
N ILE A 228 -11.09 14.73 -19.31
CA ILE A 228 -12.40 14.07 -19.23
C ILE A 228 -13.39 14.90 -20.04
N ASP A 229 -13.98 14.29 -21.07
CA ASP A 229 -15.04 14.92 -21.85
C ASP A 229 -16.40 14.62 -21.20
N LEU A 230 -17.18 15.66 -20.96
CA LEU A 230 -18.43 15.62 -20.24
C LEU A 230 -19.59 16.04 -21.14
N ALA A 231 -20.77 15.51 -20.86
CA ALA A 231 -22.03 15.95 -21.46
C ALA A 231 -23.02 16.30 -20.34
N ASP A 232 -23.76 17.36 -20.52
CA ASP A 232 -24.84 17.73 -19.60
C ASP A 232 -26.03 16.80 -19.78
N GLN A 233 -26.57 16.32 -18.67
CA GLN A 233 -27.82 15.58 -18.64
C GLN A 233 -29.01 16.55 -18.65
N ALA A 234 -30.20 16.03 -18.91
CA ALA A 234 -31.43 16.83 -18.90
C ALA A 234 -31.72 17.49 -17.52
N ASP A 235 -31.16 16.92 -16.43
CA ASP A 235 -31.25 17.46 -15.08
C ASP A 235 -30.11 18.45 -14.74
N GLY A 236 -29.23 18.76 -15.70
CA GLY A 236 -28.08 19.66 -15.53
C GLY A 236 -26.87 18.99 -14.84
N SER A 237 -26.94 17.71 -14.51
CA SER A 237 -25.77 17.02 -13.93
C SER A 237 -24.75 16.62 -15.01
N PRO A 238 -23.45 16.80 -14.79
CA PRO A 238 -22.43 16.38 -15.74
C PRO A 238 -22.30 14.84 -15.75
N ARG A 239 -22.13 14.29 -16.94
CA ARG A 239 -21.92 12.86 -17.16
C ARG A 239 -20.69 12.61 -18.03
N LEU A 240 -19.95 11.56 -17.73
CA LEU A 240 -18.85 11.08 -18.57
C LEU A 240 -19.32 10.72 -19.97
N LYS A 241 -18.57 11.17 -20.99
CA LYS A 241 -18.73 10.83 -22.39
C LYS A 241 -17.50 10.16 -22.98
N ALA A 242 -16.30 10.65 -22.62
CA ALA A 242 -15.04 10.09 -23.06
C ALA A 242 -13.91 10.49 -22.12
N VAL A 243 -12.79 9.81 -22.21
CA VAL A 243 -11.53 10.20 -21.58
C VAL A 243 -10.53 10.62 -22.65
N LEU A 244 -9.68 11.61 -22.32
CA LEU A 244 -8.57 12.05 -23.16
C LEU A 244 -7.30 11.42 -22.61
N VAL A 245 -6.54 10.79 -23.49
CA VAL A 245 -5.35 10.01 -23.14
C VAL A 245 -4.19 10.46 -24.02
N GLU A 246 -3.08 10.80 -23.39
CA GLU A 246 -1.83 11.16 -24.07
C GLU A 246 -0.83 10.01 -23.93
N SER A 247 -0.13 9.71 -25.03
CA SER A 247 0.99 8.78 -24.96
C SER A 247 2.19 9.44 -24.28
N THR A 248 2.71 8.84 -23.19
CA THR A 248 3.91 9.36 -22.52
C THR A 248 5.20 9.07 -23.30
N ALA A 249 5.13 8.17 -24.29
CA ALA A 249 6.23 7.89 -25.23
C ALA A 249 6.22 8.87 -26.42
N ASP A 250 5.04 9.36 -26.83
CA ASP A 250 4.86 10.34 -27.90
C ASP A 250 3.79 11.36 -27.48
N PRO A 251 4.19 12.47 -26.82
CA PRO A 251 3.24 13.48 -26.33
C PRO A 251 2.41 14.19 -27.39
N GLN A 252 2.66 13.98 -28.66
CA GLN A 252 1.82 14.51 -29.76
C GLN A 252 0.67 13.57 -30.11
N ALA A 253 0.71 12.32 -29.62
CA ALA A 253 -0.36 11.34 -29.82
C ALA A 253 -1.37 11.45 -28.67
N GLU A 254 -2.46 12.16 -28.93
CA GLU A 254 -3.63 12.22 -28.04
C GLU A 254 -4.75 11.33 -28.61
N GLU A 255 -5.34 10.50 -27.76
CA GLU A 255 -6.45 9.62 -28.08
C GLU A 255 -7.66 9.99 -27.24
N LYS A 256 -8.85 10.00 -27.87
CA LYS A 256 -10.13 10.14 -27.21
C LYS A 256 -10.83 8.79 -27.15
N ILE A 257 -10.94 8.21 -25.96
CA ILE A 257 -11.60 6.92 -25.74
C ILE A 257 -13.02 7.16 -25.22
N PRO A 258 -14.06 6.82 -25.99
CA PRO A 258 -15.44 6.88 -25.52
C PRO A 258 -15.64 5.96 -24.30
N ALA A 259 -16.33 6.44 -23.26
CA ALA A 259 -16.52 5.70 -22.02
C ALA A 259 -17.81 6.09 -21.30
N ASP A 260 -18.57 5.09 -20.86
CA ASP A 260 -19.69 5.29 -19.94
C ASP A 260 -19.25 5.33 -18.48
N LEU A 261 -18.13 4.64 -18.17
CA LEU A 261 -17.59 4.48 -16.82
C LEU A 261 -16.08 4.73 -16.80
N LEU A 262 -15.65 5.55 -15.84
CA LEU A 262 -14.25 5.79 -15.51
C LEU A 262 -13.99 5.49 -14.02
N VAL A 263 -13.08 4.59 -13.73
CA VAL A 263 -12.58 4.36 -12.38
C VAL A 263 -11.27 5.12 -12.21
N LEU A 264 -11.24 6.10 -11.29
CA LEU A 264 -10.06 6.90 -10.98
C LEU A 264 -9.21 6.21 -9.90
N ALA A 265 -8.33 5.31 -10.32
CA ALA A 265 -7.40 4.55 -9.45
C ALA A 265 -5.96 5.09 -9.53
N ILE A 266 -5.80 6.41 -9.64
CA ILE A 266 -4.61 7.15 -10.05
C ILE A 266 -3.45 7.16 -9.06
N GLY A 267 -3.64 6.68 -7.81
CA GLY A 267 -2.64 6.75 -6.75
C GLY A 267 -2.44 8.18 -6.19
N HIS A 268 -1.68 8.28 -5.10
CA HIS A 268 -1.53 9.54 -4.36
C HIS A 268 -0.54 10.54 -4.97
N SER A 269 0.23 10.14 -5.99
CA SER A 269 1.29 10.96 -6.58
C SER A 269 0.90 11.62 -7.93
N ALA A 270 -0.29 11.34 -8.48
CA ALA A 270 -0.76 11.87 -9.76
C ALA A 270 -1.26 13.32 -9.62
N ARG A 271 -0.35 14.24 -9.33
CA ARG A 271 -0.63 15.64 -8.99
C ARG A 271 -1.18 16.44 -10.16
N ASP A 272 -0.73 16.14 -11.36
CA ASP A 272 -1.26 16.65 -12.63
C ASP A 272 -2.73 16.22 -12.83
N THR A 273 -3.06 14.97 -12.57
CA THR A 273 -4.45 14.48 -12.64
C THR A 273 -5.32 15.15 -11.57
N PHE A 274 -4.81 15.39 -10.35
CA PHE A 274 -5.55 16.14 -9.34
C PHE A 274 -5.82 17.59 -9.79
N ALA A 275 -4.87 18.24 -10.45
CA ALA A 275 -5.06 19.59 -11.01
C ALA A 275 -6.14 19.57 -12.10
N MET A 276 -6.05 18.65 -13.05
CA MET A 276 -7.04 18.45 -14.11
C MET A 276 -8.46 18.21 -13.54
N LEU A 277 -8.59 17.39 -12.49
CA LEU A 277 -9.88 17.15 -11.84
C LEU A 277 -10.42 18.41 -11.14
N ALA A 278 -9.56 19.21 -10.49
CA ALA A 278 -9.96 20.45 -9.88
C ALA A 278 -10.43 21.49 -10.93
N GLU A 279 -9.74 21.60 -12.05
CA GLU A 279 -10.11 22.46 -13.19
C GLU A 279 -11.47 22.04 -13.81
N ASN A 280 -11.76 20.74 -13.85
CA ASN A 280 -13.03 20.18 -14.28
C ASN A 280 -14.10 20.13 -13.15
N GLN A 281 -13.92 20.91 -12.09
CA GLN A 281 -14.88 21.11 -11.00
C GLN A 281 -15.33 19.81 -10.30
N PHE A 282 -14.43 18.81 -10.21
CA PHE A 282 -14.67 17.67 -9.33
C PHE A 282 -14.71 18.12 -7.88
N SER A 283 -15.66 17.58 -7.12
CA SER A 283 -15.75 17.83 -5.69
C SER A 283 -14.58 17.19 -4.96
N MET A 284 -13.68 18.00 -4.44
CA MET A 284 -12.45 17.58 -3.77
C MET A 284 -12.23 18.36 -2.48
N GLU A 285 -11.57 17.74 -1.51
CA GLU A 285 -11.20 18.38 -0.23
C GLU A 285 -9.75 18.07 0.16
N PRO A 286 -9.07 18.98 0.88
CA PRO A 286 -7.76 18.69 1.45
C PRO A 286 -7.90 17.65 2.55
N LYS A 287 -6.92 16.76 2.68
CA LYS A 287 -6.95 15.65 3.65
C LYS A 287 -5.68 15.64 4.50
N ALA A 288 -5.84 15.43 5.80
CA ALA A 288 -4.70 15.22 6.70
C ALA A 288 -3.83 14.02 6.24
N PHE A 289 -2.51 14.18 6.34
CA PHE A 289 -1.52 13.15 6.10
C PHE A 289 -0.36 13.27 7.11
N ALA A 290 0.79 12.72 6.84
CA ALA A 290 1.94 12.86 7.72
C ALA A 290 3.23 12.99 6.92
N VAL A 291 4.20 13.70 7.47
CA VAL A 291 5.50 13.95 6.85
C VAL A 291 6.63 13.71 7.85
N GLY A 292 7.82 13.38 7.36
CA GLY A 292 8.97 13.19 8.21
C GLY A 292 10.17 12.61 7.48
N VAL A 293 10.85 11.71 8.14
CA VAL A 293 12.11 11.13 7.67
C VAL A 293 12.09 9.61 7.75
N ARG A 294 12.93 8.94 6.95
CA ARG A 294 13.29 7.54 7.18
C ARG A 294 14.39 7.47 8.22
N VAL A 295 14.25 6.57 9.18
CA VAL A 295 15.27 6.32 10.22
C VAL A 295 15.73 4.88 10.11
N GLU A 296 17.05 4.70 9.98
CA GLU A 296 17.70 3.40 9.91
C GLU A 296 18.37 3.03 11.22
N HIS A 297 18.33 1.73 11.53
CA HIS A 297 19.04 1.10 12.62
C HIS A 297 19.59 -0.26 12.17
N PRO A 298 20.69 -0.76 12.75
CA PRO A 298 21.09 -2.14 12.51
C PRO A 298 19.94 -3.11 12.82
N GLN A 299 19.59 -4.00 11.88
CA GLN A 299 18.51 -4.98 12.04
C GLN A 299 18.76 -5.86 13.26
N GLN A 300 20.02 -6.23 13.48
CA GLN A 300 20.42 -7.02 14.66
C GLN A 300 19.98 -6.36 15.97
N MET A 301 20.20 -5.04 16.13
CA MET A 301 19.75 -4.31 17.32
C MET A 301 18.23 -4.44 17.52
N ILE A 302 17.47 -4.29 16.45
CA ILE A 302 16.01 -4.42 16.51
C ILE A 302 15.59 -5.85 16.88
N ASP A 303 16.24 -6.85 16.31
CA ASP A 303 16.00 -8.27 16.63
C ASP A 303 16.25 -8.57 18.11
N GLU A 304 17.38 -8.13 18.64
CA GLU A 304 17.73 -8.30 20.06
C GLU A 304 16.72 -7.61 20.99
N ARG A 305 16.30 -6.40 20.64
CA ARG A 305 15.31 -5.65 21.44
C ARG A 305 13.90 -6.26 21.37
N GLN A 306 13.52 -6.82 20.22
CA GLN A 306 12.19 -7.41 20.03
C GLN A 306 12.11 -8.85 20.52
N TYR A 307 13.13 -9.65 20.32
CA TYR A 307 13.10 -11.09 20.59
C TYR A 307 13.91 -11.51 21.82
N GLY A 308 14.95 -10.73 22.16
CA GLY A 308 15.97 -11.16 23.13
C GLY A 308 16.83 -12.30 22.56
N GLY A 309 17.92 -12.63 23.25
CA GLY A 309 18.87 -13.67 22.80
C GLY A 309 19.88 -13.16 21.79
N THR A 310 20.65 -14.09 21.24
CA THR A 310 21.71 -13.80 20.25
C THR A 310 21.22 -14.01 18.82
N PRO A 311 21.93 -13.49 17.79
CA PRO A 311 21.62 -13.74 16.39
C PRO A 311 21.51 -15.23 16.04
N GLU A 312 22.42 -16.05 16.57
CA GLU A 312 22.46 -17.50 16.35
C GLU A 312 21.20 -18.17 16.93
N SER A 313 20.73 -17.72 18.09
CA SER A 313 19.51 -18.24 18.72
C SER A 313 18.26 -17.88 17.92
N ARG A 314 18.27 -16.73 17.23
CA ARG A 314 17.21 -16.32 16.30
C ARG A 314 17.18 -17.21 15.05
N ALA A 315 18.32 -17.37 14.40
CA ALA A 315 18.46 -18.18 13.20
C ALA A 315 18.06 -19.64 13.44
N SER A 316 18.52 -20.25 14.54
CA SER A 316 18.18 -21.63 14.90
C SER A 316 16.70 -21.87 15.18
N ARG A 317 15.95 -20.80 15.52
CA ARG A 317 14.49 -20.85 15.73
C ARG A 317 13.68 -20.52 14.48
N GLY A 318 14.33 -20.14 13.35
CA GLY A 318 13.63 -19.71 12.14
C GLY A 318 12.76 -18.48 12.35
N LEU A 319 13.18 -17.54 13.20
CA LEU A 319 12.45 -16.30 13.45
C LEU A 319 12.70 -15.30 12.32
N PRO A 320 11.66 -14.62 11.80
CA PRO A 320 11.82 -13.58 10.80
C PRO A 320 12.55 -12.36 11.36
N SER A 321 13.07 -11.49 10.50
CA SER A 321 13.60 -10.19 10.91
C SER A 321 12.52 -9.40 11.65
N ALA A 322 12.89 -8.85 12.83
CA ALA A 322 11.93 -8.23 13.73
C ALA A 322 11.37 -6.92 13.17
N ALA A 323 10.09 -6.72 13.36
CA ALA A 323 9.40 -5.49 13.01
C ALA A 323 8.81 -4.82 14.26
N TYR A 324 8.68 -3.49 14.20
CA TYR A 324 8.08 -2.69 15.27
C TYR A 324 7.02 -1.72 14.73
N LYS A 325 6.19 -1.22 15.65
CA LYS A 325 5.29 -0.10 15.44
C LYS A 325 5.31 0.76 16.70
N LEU A 326 5.67 2.01 16.55
CA LEU A 326 5.81 2.97 17.64
C LEU A 326 4.90 4.17 17.42
N THR A 327 4.38 4.72 18.51
CA THR A 327 3.55 5.94 18.49
C THR A 327 3.86 6.76 19.72
N ALA A 328 3.86 8.07 19.61
CA ALA A 328 3.95 9.02 20.71
C ALA A 328 2.97 10.17 20.48
N ASN A 329 2.33 10.64 21.54
CA ASN A 329 1.60 11.89 21.55
C ASN A 329 2.47 12.91 22.29
N LEU A 330 2.77 14.01 21.62
CA LEU A 330 3.65 15.05 22.15
C LEU A 330 2.87 16.11 22.92
N PRO A 331 3.55 16.87 23.81
CA PRO A 331 2.93 17.94 24.58
C PRO A 331 2.30 19.05 23.70
N ASN A 332 2.84 19.29 22.50
CA ASN A 332 2.32 20.23 21.53
C ASN A 332 1.06 19.74 20.79
N GLY A 333 0.49 18.59 21.18
CA GLY A 333 -0.71 18.00 20.60
C GLY A 333 -0.49 17.23 19.29
N ARG A 334 0.76 17.15 18.76
CA ARG A 334 1.07 16.37 17.55
C ARG A 334 1.29 14.91 17.87
N GLY A 335 0.78 14.06 16.99
CA GLY A 335 1.10 12.63 16.99
C GLY A 335 2.35 12.36 16.16
N VAL A 336 3.29 11.59 16.72
CA VAL A 336 4.45 11.06 16.00
C VAL A 336 4.37 9.54 16.00
N TYR A 337 4.62 8.91 14.85
CA TYR A 337 4.51 7.46 14.74
C TYR A 337 5.44 6.90 13.66
N THR A 338 5.76 5.62 13.81
CA THR A 338 6.49 4.88 12.78
C THR A 338 5.51 4.35 11.74
N PHE A 339 5.86 4.49 10.47
CA PHE A 339 5.07 4.03 9.34
C PHE A 339 5.94 3.23 8.39
N CYS A 340 5.33 2.27 7.68
CA CYS A 340 5.98 1.44 6.66
C CYS A 340 7.39 0.96 7.07
N MET A 341 7.51 0.39 8.31
CA MET A 341 8.77 -0.17 8.78
C MET A 341 9.18 -1.36 7.93
N CYS A 342 10.41 -1.35 7.41
CA CYS A 342 10.99 -2.33 6.51
C CYS A 342 12.12 -3.09 7.21
N PRO A 343 11.86 -4.27 7.78
CA PRO A 343 12.92 -5.09 8.36
C PRO A 343 13.90 -5.54 7.29
N GLY A 344 15.21 -5.51 7.58
CA GLY A 344 16.24 -5.92 6.63
C GLY A 344 16.05 -5.29 5.25
N GLY A 345 15.73 -3.99 5.23
CA GLY A 345 15.33 -3.28 4.02
C GLY A 345 16.22 -2.09 3.68
N TYR A 346 15.80 -1.34 2.68
CA TYR A 346 16.54 -0.23 2.09
C TYR A 346 15.69 1.03 2.11
N VAL A 347 16.31 2.18 2.34
CA VAL A 347 15.75 3.47 1.95
C VAL A 347 15.93 3.64 0.45
N VAL A 348 14.92 4.16 -0.23
CA VAL A 348 14.95 4.32 -1.69
C VAL A 348 14.62 5.75 -2.11
N ASN A 349 15.26 6.22 -3.18
CA ASN A 349 14.80 7.43 -3.85
C ASN A 349 13.47 7.12 -4.55
N ALA A 350 12.41 7.78 -4.09
CA ALA A 350 11.03 7.60 -4.55
C ALA A 350 10.47 8.87 -5.24
N SER A 351 11.35 9.72 -5.73
CA SER A 351 10.99 10.92 -6.51
C SER A 351 10.22 10.55 -7.77
N SER A 352 9.32 11.42 -8.21
CA SER A 352 8.59 11.30 -9.47
C SER A 352 8.49 12.60 -10.25
N GLU A 353 8.97 13.72 -9.69
CA GLU A 353 8.98 15.02 -10.34
C GLU A 353 10.42 15.56 -10.38
N PRO A 354 10.92 16.08 -11.53
CA PRO A 354 12.23 16.69 -11.62
C PRO A 354 12.37 17.90 -10.68
N GLY A 355 13.46 17.98 -9.93
CA GLY A 355 13.70 19.06 -8.96
C GLY A 355 13.02 18.88 -7.60
N TYR A 356 12.34 17.74 -7.39
CA TYR A 356 11.71 17.37 -6.13
C TYR A 356 12.27 16.03 -5.65
N LEU A 357 12.46 15.89 -4.35
CA LEU A 357 13.03 14.67 -3.78
C LEU A 357 12.14 14.10 -2.68
N ALA A 358 11.75 12.86 -2.85
CA ALA A 358 11.06 12.08 -1.84
C ALA A 358 11.78 10.75 -1.60
N VAL A 359 11.72 10.24 -0.36
CA VAL A 359 12.22 8.92 0.00
C VAL A 359 11.07 8.00 0.40
N ASN A 360 11.29 6.70 0.26
CA ASN A 360 10.44 5.65 0.81
C ASN A 360 11.31 4.49 1.30
N GLY A 361 10.72 3.42 1.79
CA GLY A 361 11.41 2.19 2.17
C GLY A 361 10.87 0.98 1.42
N MET A 362 11.78 0.06 1.13
CA MET A 362 11.44 -1.23 0.54
C MET A 362 12.20 -2.37 1.22
N SER A 363 11.71 -3.59 1.06
CA SER A 363 12.48 -4.79 1.32
C SER A 363 12.17 -5.89 0.32
N TYR A 364 13.11 -6.80 0.17
CA TYR A 364 12.89 -8.05 -0.54
C TYR A 364 12.15 -9.06 0.35
N SER A 365 11.66 -10.13 -0.24
CA SER A 365 10.93 -11.18 0.49
C SER A 365 11.74 -11.82 1.61
N GLY A 366 13.06 -11.89 1.47
CA GLY A 366 13.99 -12.42 2.48
C GLY A 366 14.18 -11.53 3.71
N ARG A 367 14.01 -10.19 3.57
CA ARG A 367 14.27 -9.22 4.65
C ARG A 367 15.64 -9.43 5.31
N ASP A 368 16.65 -9.64 4.48
CA ASP A 368 18.01 -10.07 4.86
C ASP A 368 19.05 -8.94 4.81
N GLY A 369 18.62 -7.70 4.59
CA GLY A 369 19.48 -6.52 4.67
C GLY A 369 19.98 -6.27 6.10
N GLU A 370 21.11 -5.57 6.21
CA GLU A 370 21.78 -5.29 7.48
C GLU A 370 21.02 -4.30 8.36
N ASN A 371 20.28 -3.36 7.72
CA ASN A 371 19.52 -2.33 8.42
C ASN A 371 18.02 -2.60 8.39
N ALA A 372 17.36 -2.23 9.47
CA ALA A 372 15.93 -1.97 9.54
C ALA A 372 15.69 -0.49 9.27
N ASN A 373 14.66 -0.12 8.53
CA ASN A 373 14.27 1.28 8.43
C ASN A 373 12.76 1.47 8.61
N SER A 374 12.37 2.65 9.06
CA SER A 374 10.96 3.07 9.08
C SER A 374 10.83 4.56 8.85
N ALA A 375 9.74 4.99 8.25
CA ALA A 375 9.34 6.39 8.37
C ALA A 375 9.06 6.71 9.84
N VAL A 376 9.58 7.84 10.33
CA VAL A 376 9.14 8.52 11.54
C VAL A 376 8.47 9.79 11.08
N ILE A 377 7.17 9.89 11.29
CA ILE A 377 6.31 10.90 10.67
C ILE A 377 5.44 11.60 11.70
N VAL A 378 5.21 12.89 11.43
CA VAL A 378 4.37 13.80 12.21
C VAL A 378 3.10 14.06 11.43
N THR A 379 1.95 13.98 12.09
CA THR A 379 0.67 14.31 11.48
C THR A 379 0.61 15.80 11.13
N VAL A 380 0.22 16.09 9.89
CA VAL A 380 -0.10 17.42 9.38
C VAL A 380 -1.55 17.46 8.92
N ARG A 381 -2.20 18.61 9.14
CA ARG A 381 -3.62 18.82 8.89
C ARG A 381 -3.80 19.96 7.88
N PRO A 382 -5.00 20.12 7.30
CA PRO A 382 -5.27 21.21 6.38
C PRO A 382 -4.92 22.60 6.92
N GLU A 383 -5.00 22.81 8.24
CA GLU A 383 -4.64 24.06 8.92
C GLU A 383 -3.12 24.32 8.92
N ASP A 384 -2.31 23.29 8.71
CA ASP A 384 -0.83 23.39 8.62
C ASP A 384 -0.35 23.74 7.20
N TYR A 385 -1.23 23.69 6.17
CA TYR A 385 -0.82 23.88 4.79
C TYR A 385 -0.81 25.35 4.41
N PRO A 386 0.15 25.81 3.60
CA PRO A 386 0.09 27.12 3.02
C PRO A 386 -1.04 27.20 1.98
N GLY A 387 -1.79 28.31 2.01
CA GLY A 387 -2.88 28.53 1.06
C GLY A 387 -4.19 27.84 1.43
N SER A 388 -5.07 27.77 0.44
CA SER A 388 -6.44 27.22 0.59
C SER A 388 -6.82 26.39 -0.64
N GLY A 389 -7.86 25.58 -0.49
CA GLY A 389 -8.40 24.76 -1.56
C GLY A 389 -7.93 23.29 -1.51
N PRO A 390 -8.47 22.44 -2.39
CA PRO A 390 -8.28 20.99 -2.32
C PRO A 390 -6.84 20.55 -2.55
N LEU A 391 -6.02 21.34 -3.23
CA LEU A 391 -4.63 21.02 -3.59
C LEU A 391 -3.59 21.59 -2.62
N SER A 392 -4.00 22.32 -1.57
CA SER A 392 -3.05 22.93 -0.61
C SER A 392 -2.08 21.93 0.03
N GLY A 393 -2.55 20.71 0.32
CA GLY A 393 -1.70 19.63 0.81
C GLY A 393 -0.69 19.10 -0.23
N VAL A 394 -1.02 19.17 -1.52
CA VAL A 394 -0.10 18.83 -2.62
C VAL A 394 1.03 19.86 -2.67
N GLU A 395 0.71 21.13 -2.58
CA GLU A 395 1.72 22.20 -2.59
C GLU A 395 2.62 22.12 -1.35
N PHE A 396 2.06 21.82 -0.18
CA PHE A 396 2.87 21.59 1.02
C PHE A 396 3.87 20.43 0.84
N GLN A 397 3.43 19.31 0.24
CA GLN A 397 4.37 18.22 -0.09
C GLN A 397 5.48 18.68 -1.04
N ARG A 398 5.13 19.46 -2.08
CA ARG A 398 6.10 20.00 -3.06
C ARG A 398 7.11 20.92 -2.41
N GLU A 399 6.71 21.78 -1.48
CA GLU A 399 7.64 22.66 -0.74
C GLU A 399 8.68 21.83 0.02
N LEU A 400 8.27 20.81 0.76
CA LEU A 400 9.18 19.92 1.49
C LEU A 400 10.10 19.13 0.53
N GLU A 401 9.56 18.60 -0.55
CA GLU A 401 10.33 17.83 -1.54
C GLU A 401 11.35 18.71 -2.28
N LYS A 402 10.99 19.96 -2.57
CA LYS A 402 11.89 20.95 -3.17
C LYS A 402 13.00 21.38 -2.19
N ALA A 403 12.66 21.52 -0.89
CA ALA A 403 13.64 21.78 0.15
C ALA A 403 14.61 20.61 0.30
N ALA A 404 14.11 19.37 0.30
CA ALA A 404 14.94 18.16 0.34
C ALA A 404 15.86 18.04 -0.89
N TYR A 405 15.35 18.34 -2.09
CA TYR A 405 16.16 18.35 -3.31
C TYR A 405 17.32 19.34 -3.22
N ARG A 406 17.07 20.56 -2.68
CA ARG A 406 18.10 21.58 -2.47
C ARG A 406 19.12 21.17 -1.41
N ALA A 407 18.65 20.71 -0.24
CA ALA A 407 19.51 20.25 0.84
C ALA A 407 20.42 19.09 0.41
N GLY A 408 19.90 18.17 -0.38
CA GLY A 408 20.63 17.03 -0.95
C GLY A 408 21.40 17.32 -2.23
N LYS A 409 21.30 18.53 -2.80
CA LYS A 409 21.90 18.88 -4.11
C LYS A 409 21.53 17.85 -5.20
N GLY A 410 20.25 17.47 -5.24
CA GLY A 410 19.71 16.45 -6.14
C GLY A 410 19.92 15.00 -5.71
N LYS A 411 20.57 14.74 -4.58
CA LYS A 411 20.78 13.43 -3.96
C LYS A 411 19.95 13.34 -2.69
N ILE A 412 19.74 12.13 -2.17
CA ILE A 412 19.04 11.94 -0.90
C ILE A 412 19.81 12.62 0.24
N PRO A 413 19.26 13.63 0.93
CA PRO A 413 19.88 14.23 2.09
C PRO A 413 19.84 13.26 3.29
N VAL A 414 20.99 13.08 3.93
CA VAL A 414 21.17 12.13 5.04
C VAL A 414 21.83 12.85 6.22
N GLN A 415 21.42 12.49 7.43
CA GLN A 415 21.95 13.07 8.67
C GLN A 415 21.98 12.04 9.80
N LEU A 416 22.91 12.15 10.73
CA LEU A 416 22.88 11.39 11.99
C LEU A 416 21.94 12.07 12.99
N PHE A 417 21.30 11.29 13.84
CA PHE A 417 20.30 11.81 14.79
C PHE A 417 20.91 12.81 15.80
N GLU A 418 22.15 12.59 16.28
CA GLU A 418 22.81 13.55 17.16
C GLU A 418 22.97 14.92 16.47
N ASP A 419 23.44 14.93 15.22
CA ASP A 419 23.63 16.15 14.44
C ASP A 419 22.30 16.84 14.10
N PHE A 420 21.23 16.06 13.89
CA PHE A 420 19.89 16.60 13.75
C PHE A 420 19.42 17.30 15.03
N CYS A 421 19.72 16.73 16.20
CA CYS A 421 19.39 17.35 17.49
C CYS A 421 20.16 18.65 17.72
N GLU A 422 21.40 18.73 17.24
CA GLU A 422 22.30 19.87 17.39
C GLU A 422 22.19 20.89 16.24
N ASN A 423 21.28 20.63 15.26
CA ASN A 423 21.08 21.47 14.08
C ASN A 423 22.36 21.74 13.29
N ARG A 424 23.14 20.70 13.01
CA ARG A 424 24.38 20.77 12.24
C ARG A 424 24.46 19.68 11.16
N CYS A 425 25.17 19.92 10.09
CA CYS A 425 25.39 18.94 9.03
C CYS A 425 26.25 17.77 9.55
N SER A 426 25.91 16.52 9.18
CA SER A 426 26.78 15.38 9.43
C SER A 426 27.93 15.32 8.43
N GLU A 427 29.07 14.76 8.86
CA GLU A 427 30.27 14.64 8.02
C GLU A 427 30.48 13.23 7.47
N GLY A 428 29.84 12.21 8.08
CA GLY A 428 30.02 10.83 7.69
C GLY A 428 29.16 9.86 8.50
N PRO A 429 29.24 8.54 8.23
CA PRO A 429 28.51 7.53 8.98
C PRO A 429 29.09 7.33 10.38
N GLY A 430 28.25 6.86 11.30
CA GLY A 430 28.67 6.40 12.63
C GLY A 430 29.16 4.94 12.62
N ALA A 431 28.68 4.13 13.54
CA ALA A 431 29.07 2.72 13.68
C ALA A 431 28.50 1.81 12.57
N PHE A 432 27.60 2.28 11.74
CA PHE A 432 27.04 1.52 10.60
C PHE A 432 26.78 2.46 9.43
N ALA A 433 26.78 1.88 8.23
CA ALA A 433 26.56 2.61 6.98
C ALA A 433 25.06 2.68 6.61
N PRO A 434 24.59 3.74 5.94
CA PRO A 434 23.26 3.79 5.36
C PRO A 434 23.04 2.69 4.32
N GLN A 435 21.85 2.07 4.30
CA GLN A 435 21.42 1.16 3.24
C GLN A 435 20.42 1.84 2.31
N ILE A 436 20.94 2.55 1.33
CA ILE A 436 20.16 3.43 0.45
C ILE A 436 20.29 2.97 -1.01
N LYS A 437 19.17 2.93 -1.72
CA LYS A 437 19.12 2.81 -3.18
C LYS A 437 18.93 4.19 -3.81
N GLY A 438 19.95 4.65 -4.52
CA GLY A 438 20.11 6.00 -5.02
C GLY A 438 21.34 6.68 -4.42
N SER A 439 21.77 7.79 -5.04
CA SER A 439 22.86 8.61 -4.51
C SER A 439 22.38 9.37 -3.28
N TYR A 440 23.22 9.50 -2.27
CA TYR A 440 22.93 10.30 -1.08
C TYR A 440 24.09 11.26 -0.75
N THR A 441 23.83 12.23 0.11
CA THR A 441 24.83 13.17 0.61
C THR A 441 24.52 13.56 2.05
N TRP A 442 25.56 13.78 2.86
CA TRP A 442 25.42 14.28 4.21
C TRP A 442 24.94 15.74 4.17
N SER A 443 23.97 16.06 5.02
CA SER A 443 23.24 17.31 4.95
C SER A 443 22.62 17.67 6.30
N ASN A 444 22.01 18.85 6.43
CA ASN A 444 21.17 19.19 7.56
C ASN A 444 19.68 19.00 7.19
N LEU A 445 19.02 18.01 7.76
CA LEU A 445 17.61 17.72 7.49
C LEU A 445 16.66 18.74 8.11
N ARG A 446 17.10 19.51 9.12
CA ARG A 446 16.23 20.55 9.70
C ARG A 446 15.88 21.64 8.69
N ASP A 447 16.73 21.89 7.70
CA ASP A 447 16.48 22.86 6.63
C ASP A 447 15.30 22.49 5.71
N ILE A 448 14.79 21.25 5.82
CA ILE A 448 13.68 20.76 5.02
C ILE A 448 12.32 21.10 5.65
N PHE A 449 12.26 21.12 6.98
CA PHE A 449 11.01 21.17 7.72
C PHE A 449 10.76 22.53 8.40
N PRO A 450 9.49 22.92 8.55
CA PRO A 450 9.12 23.90 9.57
C PRO A 450 9.63 23.47 10.96
N GLU A 451 10.09 24.44 11.75
CA GLU A 451 10.73 24.18 13.05
C GLU A 451 9.88 23.29 13.98
N GLU A 452 8.57 23.50 14.01
CA GLU A 452 7.66 22.72 14.84
C GLU A 452 7.61 21.23 14.43
N ILE A 453 7.73 20.94 13.14
CA ILE A 453 7.79 19.56 12.63
C ILE A 453 9.14 18.95 12.97
N ALA A 454 10.24 19.70 12.78
CA ALA A 454 11.58 19.23 13.12
C ALA A 454 11.73 18.90 14.61
N GLU A 455 11.24 19.75 15.51
CA GLU A 455 11.23 19.49 16.95
C GLU A 455 10.32 18.29 17.30
N SER A 456 9.14 18.17 16.65
CA SER A 456 8.27 17.02 16.86
C SER A 456 8.92 15.70 16.44
N LEU A 457 9.69 15.68 15.35
CA LEU A 457 10.46 14.50 14.93
C LEU A 457 11.51 14.12 15.99
N LYS A 458 12.28 15.08 16.48
CA LYS A 458 13.30 14.90 17.53
C LYS A 458 12.66 14.33 18.81
N GLU A 459 11.62 14.98 19.33
CA GLU A 459 10.93 14.52 20.55
C GLU A 459 10.30 13.15 20.36
N GLY A 460 9.73 12.87 19.18
CA GLY A 460 9.16 11.56 18.85
C GLY A 460 10.20 10.45 18.87
N ILE A 461 11.38 10.66 18.28
CA ILE A 461 12.49 9.69 18.29
C ILE A 461 12.99 9.46 19.72
N LEU A 462 13.16 10.51 20.52
CA LEU A 462 13.51 10.40 21.93
C LEU A 462 12.45 9.63 22.74
N ALA A 463 11.16 9.85 22.45
CA ALA A 463 10.08 9.10 23.10
C ALA A 463 10.06 7.62 22.70
N PHE A 464 10.49 7.28 21.50
CA PHE A 464 10.58 5.89 21.02
C PHE A 464 11.71 5.11 21.71
N ASP A 465 12.76 5.77 22.13
CA ASP A 465 13.87 5.14 22.86
C ASP A 465 13.41 4.46 24.17
N ARG A 466 12.40 5.02 24.82
CA ARG A 466 11.79 4.41 26.02
C ARG A 466 11.11 3.06 25.73
N LYS A 467 10.71 2.82 24.47
CA LYS A 467 10.03 1.58 24.03
C LYS A 467 11.01 0.58 23.42
N ILE A 468 11.99 1.10 22.69
CA ILE A 468 13.08 0.32 22.09
C ILE A 468 14.39 1.01 22.49
N PRO A 469 15.04 0.60 23.59
CA PRO A 469 16.31 1.20 24.02
C PRO A 469 17.35 1.16 22.92
N GLY A 470 17.94 2.31 22.61
CA GLY A 470 18.87 2.52 21.51
C GLY A 470 18.18 3.00 20.21
N TYR A 471 16.88 3.29 20.22
CA TYR A 471 16.20 3.88 19.06
C TYR A 471 16.71 5.30 18.78
N ALA A 472 16.94 6.10 19.81
CA ALA A 472 17.54 7.44 19.73
C ALA A 472 19.07 7.43 19.83
N ARG A 473 19.73 6.36 19.33
CA ARG A 473 21.20 6.31 19.28
C ARG A 473 21.74 7.46 18.44
N LYS A 474 22.89 7.98 18.86
CA LYS A 474 23.50 9.17 18.25
C LYS A 474 23.73 9.04 16.76
N ASP A 475 24.11 7.85 16.32
CA ASP A 475 24.43 7.50 14.94
C ASP A 475 23.26 6.82 14.18
N ALA A 476 22.01 6.93 14.68
CA ALA A 476 20.85 6.55 13.88
C ALA A 476 20.82 7.39 12.60
N VAL A 477 20.68 6.73 11.46
CA VAL A 477 20.74 7.39 10.15
C VAL A 477 19.35 7.88 9.76
N MET A 478 19.24 9.16 9.47
CA MET A 478 18.00 9.79 9.02
C MET A 478 18.11 10.18 7.55
N SER A 479 17.09 9.93 6.74
CA SER A 479 17.02 10.31 5.32
C SER A 479 15.72 11.07 5.05
N GLY A 480 15.78 12.18 4.32
CA GLY A 480 14.61 13.03 4.02
C GLY A 480 14.33 13.16 2.52
N VAL A 481 13.09 13.49 2.17
CA VAL A 481 11.88 13.65 2.97
C VAL A 481 10.89 12.53 2.68
N GLU A 482 10.29 11.95 3.70
CA GLU A 482 9.11 11.09 3.56
C GLU A 482 7.87 11.99 3.57
N SER A 483 7.37 12.36 2.41
CA SER A 483 6.25 13.30 2.22
C SER A 483 4.98 12.60 1.72
N ARG A 484 5.11 11.40 1.15
CA ARG A 484 4.05 10.71 0.41
C ARG A 484 3.49 9.50 1.17
N THR A 485 3.14 9.70 2.44
CA THR A 485 2.62 8.64 3.32
C THR A 485 1.18 8.25 3.01
N SER A 486 0.40 9.18 2.47
CA SER A 486 -0.96 8.98 1.96
C SER A 486 -1.36 10.16 1.07
N SER A 487 -2.50 10.03 0.36
CA SER A 487 -3.02 11.13 -0.46
C SER A 487 -3.30 12.38 0.38
N PRO A 488 -2.83 13.56 -0.03
CA PRO A 488 -3.16 14.83 0.60
C PRO A 488 -4.55 15.37 0.19
N VAL A 489 -5.22 14.67 -0.73
CA VAL A 489 -6.48 15.04 -1.34
C VAL A 489 -7.50 13.92 -1.14
N ARG A 490 -8.77 14.28 -0.98
CA ARG A 490 -9.89 13.37 -1.15
C ARG A 490 -10.75 13.83 -2.31
N ILE A 491 -10.98 12.94 -3.27
CA ILE A 491 -11.97 13.12 -4.34
C ILE A 491 -13.30 12.59 -3.78
N LEU A 492 -14.28 13.47 -3.61
CA LEU A 492 -15.55 13.09 -2.97
C LEU A 492 -16.33 12.13 -3.86
N ARG A 493 -16.97 11.16 -3.25
CA ARG A 493 -17.87 10.22 -3.90
C ARG A 493 -19.09 9.96 -3.01
N ASP A 494 -20.19 9.69 -3.62
CA ASP A 494 -21.41 9.28 -2.92
C ASP A 494 -21.16 7.98 -2.12
N LYS A 495 -21.83 7.82 -1.00
CA LYS A 495 -21.64 6.67 -0.10
C LYS A 495 -22.30 5.40 -0.60
N ASP A 496 -23.40 5.53 -1.31
CA ASP A 496 -24.24 4.42 -1.75
C ASP A 496 -23.89 3.96 -3.15
N CYS A 497 -23.77 4.88 -4.12
CA CYS A 497 -23.41 4.54 -5.50
C CYS A 497 -21.92 4.65 -5.84
N LEU A 498 -21.10 5.27 -4.98
CA LEU A 498 -19.65 5.48 -5.13
C LEU A 498 -19.26 6.36 -6.33
N GLU A 499 -20.20 7.03 -7.00
CA GLU A 499 -19.91 7.99 -8.06
C GLU A 499 -19.44 9.34 -7.48
N ALA A 500 -18.60 10.04 -8.23
CA ALA A 500 -18.28 11.44 -7.98
C ALA A 500 -19.50 12.36 -8.23
N ASN A 501 -19.31 13.67 -8.13
CA ASN A 501 -20.31 14.63 -8.61
C ASN A 501 -20.49 14.60 -10.15
N VAL A 502 -19.67 13.86 -10.87
CA VAL A 502 -19.80 13.53 -12.29
C VAL A 502 -20.30 12.10 -12.43
N LYS A 503 -21.44 11.90 -13.11
CA LYS A 503 -22.03 10.58 -13.34
C LYS A 503 -21.13 9.70 -14.21
N GLY A 504 -21.00 8.43 -13.83
CA GLY A 504 -20.12 7.47 -14.50
C GLY A 504 -18.65 7.52 -14.03
N VAL A 505 -18.28 8.44 -13.13
CA VAL A 505 -16.90 8.52 -12.59
C VAL A 505 -16.83 8.01 -11.15
N TYR A 506 -15.94 7.04 -10.91
CA TYR A 506 -15.78 6.33 -9.65
C TYR A 506 -14.40 6.58 -9.02
N PRO A 507 -14.27 7.53 -8.08
CA PRO A 507 -13.02 7.70 -7.32
C PRO A 507 -12.69 6.43 -6.52
N CYS A 508 -11.46 5.91 -6.65
CA CYS A 508 -11.08 4.61 -6.11
C CYS A 508 -9.68 4.61 -5.49
N GLY A 509 -9.53 3.91 -4.39
CA GLY A 509 -8.26 3.59 -3.77
C GLY A 509 -7.59 4.74 -3.03
N GLU A 510 -6.26 4.71 -2.98
CA GLU A 510 -5.47 5.64 -2.16
C GLU A 510 -5.44 7.05 -2.74
N GLY A 511 -5.33 7.20 -4.05
CA GLY A 511 -5.34 8.52 -4.71
C GLY A 511 -6.63 9.28 -4.44
N ALA A 512 -7.75 8.59 -4.45
CA ALA A 512 -9.05 9.16 -4.12
C ALA A 512 -9.26 9.42 -2.61
N GLY A 513 -8.31 9.02 -1.75
CA GLY A 513 -8.34 9.28 -0.31
C GLY A 513 -9.14 8.25 0.53
N TYR A 514 -9.44 7.07 -0.02
CA TYR A 514 -10.24 6.02 0.65
C TYR A 514 -9.44 4.80 1.10
N ALA A 515 -8.14 4.75 0.81
CA ALA A 515 -7.25 3.68 1.21
C ALA A 515 -5.90 4.25 1.68
N GLY A 516 -5.07 3.43 2.30
CA GLY A 516 -3.74 3.82 2.77
C GLY A 516 -2.75 2.66 2.73
N GLY A 517 -2.82 1.80 1.71
CA GLY A 517 -1.90 0.68 1.50
C GLY A 517 -2.46 -0.36 0.53
N ILE A 518 -1.65 -1.37 0.19
CA ILE A 518 -1.92 -2.35 -0.87
C ILE A 518 -3.29 -3.03 -0.68
N THR A 519 -3.51 -3.67 0.46
CA THR A 519 -4.74 -4.44 0.70
C THR A 519 -5.98 -3.55 0.75
N SER A 520 -5.93 -2.41 1.43
CA SER A 520 -7.08 -1.51 1.50
C SER A 520 -7.43 -0.89 0.14
N ALA A 521 -6.43 -0.57 -0.69
CA ALA A 521 -6.65 -0.09 -2.05
C ALA A 521 -7.26 -1.19 -2.94
N ALA A 522 -6.77 -2.41 -2.87
CA ALA A 522 -7.32 -3.56 -3.57
C ALA A 522 -8.77 -3.86 -3.15
N MET A 523 -9.07 -3.80 -1.84
CA MET A 523 -10.43 -3.97 -1.31
C MET A 523 -11.40 -2.89 -1.82
N ASP A 524 -10.92 -1.65 -1.95
CA ASP A 524 -11.73 -0.56 -2.50
C ASP A 524 -11.97 -0.75 -4.00
N GLY A 525 -10.99 -1.26 -4.76
CA GLY A 525 -11.15 -1.69 -6.15
C GLY A 525 -12.23 -2.76 -6.31
N LEU A 526 -12.20 -3.80 -5.48
CA LEU A 526 -13.26 -4.83 -5.45
C LEU A 526 -14.63 -4.23 -5.08
N LYS A 527 -14.67 -3.25 -4.18
CA LYS A 527 -15.91 -2.56 -3.78
C LYS A 527 -16.51 -1.78 -4.95
N VAL A 528 -15.68 -1.03 -5.68
CA VAL A 528 -16.12 -0.25 -6.86
C VAL A 528 -16.61 -1.19 -7.97
N ALA A 529 -15.86 -2.25 -8.27
CA ALA A 529 -16.28 -3.24 -9.27
C ALA A 529 -17.64 -3.88 -8.93
N ARG A 530 -17.85 -4.21 -7.64
CA ARG A 530 -19.14 -4.73 -7.17
C ARG A 530 -20.27 -3.71 -7.37
N MET A 531 -20.05 -2.42 -7.08
CA MET A 531 -21.04 -1.37 -7.28
C MET A 531 -21.41 -1.24 -8.76
N ILE A 532 -20.42 -1.25 -9.64
CA ILE A 532 -20.64 -1.23 -11.10
C ILE A 532 -21.48 -2.46 -11.51
N SER A 533 -21.15 -3.66 -11.02
CA SER A 533 -21.85 -4.90 -11.38
C SER A 533 -23.28 -4.98 -10.81
N GLN A 534 -23.61 -4.21 -9.80
CA GLN A 534 -24.95 -4.07 -9.26
C GLN A 534 -25.81 -3.06 -10.04
N THR A 535 -25.19 -2.18 -10.81
CA THR A 535 -25.85 -1.14 -11.57
C THR A 535 -25.98 -1.47 -13.05
N TYR A 536 -24.90 -1.98 -13.64
CA TYR A 536 -24.77 -2.20 -15.08
C TYR A 536 -24.67 -3.68 -15.45
N ARG A 537 -25.07 -4.04 -16.68
CA ARG A 537 -24.79 -5.33 -17.30
C ARG A 537 -23.38 -5.35 -17.89
N PRO A 538 -22.72 -6.51 -18.00
CA PRO A 538 -21.51 -6.65 -18.81
C PRO A 538 -21.77 -6.22 -20.25
N PHE A 539 -20.74 -5.73 -20.90
CA PHE A 539 -20.77 -5.37 -22.31
C PHE A 539 -21.10 -6.61 -23.16
N ASP A 540 -22.17 -6.55 -23.95
CA ASP A 540 -22.59 -7.65 -24.83
C ASP A 540 -21.77 -7.61 -26.12
N LYS A 541 -21.18 -8.75 -26.53
CA LYS A 541 -20.40 -8.83 -27.78
C LYS A 541 -21.20 -8.53 -29.03
N ASP A 542 -22.52 -8.76 -28.95
CA ASP A 542 -23.43 -8.57 -30.10
C ASP A 542 -23.93 -7.11 -30.21
N CYS A 543 -23.58 -6.23 -29.29
CA CYS A 543 -23.87 -4.79 -29.32
C CYS A 543 -22.69 -3.93 -29.78
N GLU A 544 -21.82 -4.41 -30.65
CA GLU A 544 -20.97 -3.51 -31.42
C GLU A 544 -21.88 -2.70 -32.34
N VAL A 545 -22.35 -1.56 -31.81
CA VAL A 545 -22.97 -0.53 -32.65
C VAL A 545 -21.87 -0.11 -33.60
N SER A 546 -22.06 -0.49 -34.86
CA SER A 546 -21.33 0.07 -35.99
C SER A 546 -21.33 1.60 -35.79
N CYS A 547 -20.22 2.17 -35.32
CA CYS A 547 -19.98 3.59 -35.41
C CYS A 547 -19.75 3.93 -36.89
N GLU A 548 -20.80 4.07 -37.64
CA GLU A 548 -20.80 4.88 -38.87
C GLU A 548 -21.12 6.32 -38.46
N VAL A 549 -20.07 7.17 -38.61
CA VAL A 549 -20.03 8.64 -38.75
C VAL A 549 -20.25 9.45 -37.48
#